data_2399f17a4a4e4f9110800a95afb72789
#
_entry.id   2399f17a4a4e4f9110800a95afb72789
#
_cell.length_a   1.000
_cell.length_b   1.000
_cell.length_c   1.000
_cell.angle_alpha   90.00
_cell.angle_beta   90.00
_cell.angle_gamma   90.00
#
_symmetry.space_group_name_H-M   'P 1'
#
loop_
_entity.id
_entity.type
_entity.pdbx_description
1 polymer ?
#
loop_
_entity_poly.entity_id
_entity_poly.type
_entity_poly.pdbx_seq_one_letter_code
_entity_poly.pdbx_strand_id
1 'polypeptide(L)'
;MLDNVLQVFIDNAPKQIKRAKYSAMRERSIGIGALGFHAYLQKNNIAWEGALAKSANMRIFKHIRAGLDKANLELGEERGEAPDAAGSGMRFCHMTAIAPNASSSIIMGNTSPSIEPYRANAYRQDTLSGSHLNKNKYLNNIIIAECEKNKNLDYDDIWSSIIASDGSVQHLSMLDDHTKDVFKTAMEIDQRWLIEHAADRQEYIDQAQSLNVFFRPTTNIKYLHAVHFLAWKRGLKTLYYCRSEKIARADKVSKRIEREIIQEIDLKQIVEGETCLACE
;
A
#
# COMPACT_ATOMS: atom_id res chain seq x y z
N MET A 1 -12.23 19.93 -0.48
CA MET A 1 -12.93 18.82 -1.14
C MET A 1 -13.60 17.88 -0.14
N LEU A 2 -12.89 17.22 0.77
CA LEU A 2 -13.48 16.24 1.73
C LEU A 2 -14.54 16.85 2.65
N ASP A 3 -14.40 18.10 3.09
CA ASP A 3 -15.44 18.81 3.85
C ASP A 3 -16.77 18.88 3.10
N ASN A 4 -16.71 19.13 1.77
CA ASN A 4 -17.91 19.18 0.95
C ASN A 4 -18.55 17.78 0.83
N VAL A 5 -17.74 16.73 0.65
CA VAL A 5 -18.25 15.34 0.59
C VAL A 5 -18.91 14.96 1.92
N LEU A 6 -18.28 15.34 3.05
CA LEU A 6 -18.84 15.11 4.38
C LEU A 6 -20.16 15.89 4.57
N GLN A 7 -20.24 17.13 4.07
CA GLN A 7 -21.47 17.91 4.14
C GLN A 7 -22.60 17.28 3.32
N VAL A 8 -22.30 16.82 2.11
CA VAL A 8 -23.29 16.08 1.28
C VAL A 8 -23.81 14.83 2.00
N PHE A 9 -22.93 14.10 2.69
CA PHE A 9 -23.36 12.97 3.53
C PHE A 9 -24.26 13.44 4.68
N ILE A 10 -23.91 14.49 5.40
CA ILE A 10 -24.69 15.03 6.52
C ILE A 10 -26.09 15.44 6.05
N ASP A 11 -26.19 16.12 4.90
CA ASP A 11 -27.46 16.64 4.38
C ASP A 11 -28.38 15.51 3.90
N ASN A 12 -27.83 14.47 3.28
CA ASN A 12 -28.59 13.42 2.62
C ASN A 12 -28.65 12.08 3.41
N ALA A 13 -28.02 11.97 4.56
CA ALA A 13 -27.99 10.73 5.33
C ALA A 13 -29.40 10.27 5.74
N PRO A 14 -29.78 9.02 5.41
CA PRO A 14 -31.10 8.50 5.74
C PRO A 14 -31.29 8.31 7.26
N LYS A 15 -32.54 8.31 7.70
CA LYS A 15 -32.91 8.23 9.13
C LYS A 15 -32.34 6.99 9.85
N GLN A 16 -32.10 5.90 9.13
CA GLN A 16 -31.55 4.64 9.64
C GLN A 16 -30.14 4.80 10.21
N ILE A 17 -29.35 5.75 9.69
CA ILE A 17 -27.96 6.01 10.10
C ILE A 17 -27.81 7.33 10.87
N LYS A 18 -28.82 7.72 11.63
CA LYS A 18 -28.82 8.98 12.38
C LYS A 18 -27.62 9.16 13.32
N ARG A 19 -27.07 8.05 13.87
CA ARG A 19 -25.88 8.11 14.74
C ARG A 19 -24.63 8.50 13.96
N ALA A 20 -24.43 7.93 12.75
CA ALA A 20 -23.32 8.29 11.88
C ALA A 20 -23.44 9.76 11.42
N LYS A 21 -24.66 10.21 11.06
CA LYS A 21 -24.93 11.61 10.74
C LYS A 21 -24.56 12.53 11.93
N TYR A 22 -24.96 12.15 13.15
CA TYR A 22 -24.68 12.93 14.36
C TYR A 22 -23.17 13.06 14.61
N SER A 23 -22.41 11.94 14.56
CA SER A 23 -20.95 11.95 14.69
C SER A 23 -20.28 12.82 13.63
N ALA A 24 -20.70 12.66 12.35
CA ALA A 24 -20.18 13.45 11.24
C ALA A 24 -20.41 14.95 11.42
N MET A 25 -21.57 15.35 11.94
CA MET A 25 -21.88 16.77 12.22
C MET A 25 -21.03 17.33 13.37
N ARG A 26 -20.79 16.54 14.40
CA ARG A 26 -20.12 17.00 15.60
C ARG A 26 -18.60 17.06 15.46
N GLU A 27 -18.01 16.01 14.97
CA GLU A 27 -16.55 15.88 14.88
C GLU A 27 -16.00 16.41 13.56
N ARG A 28 -16.77 16.32 12.48
CA ARG A 28 -16.35 16.60 11.11
C ARG A 28 -15.03 15.92 10.72
N SER A 29 -14.77 14.76 11.31
CA SER A 29 -13.53 14.01 11.08
C SER A 29 -13.40 13.55 9.63
N ILE A 30 -12.22 13.70 9.08
CA ILE A 30 -11.82 13.22 7.76
C ILE A 30 -10.60 12.30 7.89
N GLY A 31 -10.22 11.60 6.83
CA GLY A 31 -9.05 10.71 6.84
C GLY A 31 -8.20 10.90 5.58
N ILE A 32 -7.21 11.77 5.65
CA ILE A 32 -6.23 11.96 4.59
C ILE A 32 -5.06 11.03 4.87
N GLY A 33 -4.71 10.23 3.87
CA GLY A 33 -3.60 9.29 3.91
C GLY A 33 -2.70 9.44 2.69
N ALA A 34 -1.67 8.62 2.63
CA ALA A 34 -0.74 8.55 1.51
C ALA A 34 -0.77 7.19 0.85
N LEU A 35 -0.47 7.13 -0.44
CA LEU A 35 -0.21 5.91 -1.18
C LEU A 35 1.07 6.07 -2.01
N GLY A 36 1.70 4.96 -2.38
CA GLY A 36 2.89 4.99 -3.20
C GLY A 36 4.19 5.22 -2.43
N PHE A 37 4.24 4.97 -1.12
CA PHE A 37 5.44 5.22 -0.34
C PHE A 37 6.64 4.39 -0.81
N HIS A 38 6.48 3.06 -1.03
CA HIS A 38 7.56 2.23 -1.55
C HIS A 38 7.95 2.62 -2.98
N ALA A 39 6.96 2.92 -3.83
CA ALA A 39 7.20 3.42 -5.19
C ALA A 39 8.04 4.72 -5.19
N TYR A 40 7.78 5.61 -4.24
CA TYR A 40 8.59 6.81 -4.04
C TYR A 40 10.03 6.47 -3.67
N LEU A 41 10.24 5.53 -2.73
CA LEU A 41 11.58 5.10 -2.33
C LEU A 41 12.33 4.49 -3.51
N GLN A 42 11.72 3.56 -4.25
CA GLN A 42 12.30 2.92 -5.43
C GLN A 42 12.64 3.93 -6.54
N LYS A 43 11.74 4.89 -6.80
CA LYS A 43 11.99 5.98 -7.75
C LYS A 43 13.25 6.79 -7.41
N ASN A 44 13.53 6.96 -6.13
CA ASN A 44 14.67 7.74 -5.63
C ASN A 44 15.88 6.86 -5.26
N ASN A 45 15.88 5.58 -5.65
CA ASN A 45 16.93 4.62 -5.36
C ASN A 45 17.25 4.50 -3.86
N ILE A 46 16.21 4.47 -3.02
CA ILE A 46 16.30 4.37 -1.56
C ILE A 46 15.79 3.00 -1.13
N ALA A 47 16.64 2.21 -0.47
CA ALA A 47 16.24 0.96 0.15
C ALA A 47 15.26 1.21 1.32
N TRP A 48 14.27 0.32 1.49
CA TRP A 48 13.30 0.41 2.57
C TRP A 48 13.95 0.38 3.96
N GLU A 49 14.95 -0.48 4.12
CA GLU A 49 15.68 -0.73 5.35
C GLU A 49 16.83 0.25 5.46
N GLY A 50 16.62 1.39 6.15
CA GLY A 50 17.72 2.33 6.35
C GLY A 50 17.32 3.74 6.75
N ALA A 51 18.32 4.52 7.09
CA ALA A 51 18.18 5.89 7.59
C ALA A 51 17.60 6.86 6.55
N LEU A 52 17.89 6.65 5.26
CA LEU A 52 17.34 7.49 4.19
C LEU A 52 15.85 7.32 4.04
N ALA A 53 15.35 6.07 4.10
CA ALA A 53 13.91 5.80 4.07
C ALA A 53 13.21 6.37 5.30
N LYS A 54 13.82 6.25 6.49
CA LYS A 54 13.33 6.86 7.72
C LYS A 54 13.24 8.38 7.60
N SER A 55 14.28 9.03 7.12
CA SER A 55 14.33 10.49 6.89
C SER A 55 13.24 10.93 5.90
N ALA A 56 13.10 10.21 4.77
CA ALA A 56 12.07 10.49 3.77
C ALA A 56 10.65 10.35 4.38
N ASN A 57 10.40 9.28 5.13
CA ASN A 57 9.15 9.03 5.83
C ASN A 57 8.76 10.20 6.74
N MET A 58 9.63 10.58 7.65
CA MET A 58 9.38 11.67 8.60
C MET A 58 9.15 13.01 7.87
N ARG A 59 9.99 13.34 6.88
CA ARG A 59 9.86 14.60 6.12
C ARG A 59 8.53 14.70 5.39
N ILE A 60 8.09 13.61 4.74
CA ILE A 60 6.81 13.57 4.01
C ILE A 60 5.65 13.80 4.96
N PHE A 61 5.56 13.03 6.04
CA PHE A 61 4.41 13.09 6.95
C PHE A 61 4.38 14.37 7.78
N LYS A 62 5.55 14.89 8.17
CA LYS A 62 5.66 16.21 8.80
C LYS A 62 5.15 17.32 7.87
N HIS A 63 5.51 17.28 6.59
CA HIS A 63 5.04 18.25 5.61
C HIS A 63 3.53 18.17 5.39
N ILE A 64 2.99 16.96 5.23
CA ILE A 64 1.54 16.74 5.11
C ILE A 64 0.82 17.29 6.34
N ARG A 65 1.29 16.97 7.54
CA ARG A 65 0.69 17.43 8.79
C ARG A 65 0.68 18.95 8.88
N ALA A 66 1.79 19.61 8.63
CA ALA A 66 1.87 21.07 8.67
C ALA A 66 0.90 21.76 7.70
N GLY A 67 0.76 21.20 6.48
CA GLY A 67 -0.21 21.70 5.50
C GLY A 67 -1.66 21.49 5.93
N LEU A 68 -1.96 20.37 6.55
CA LEU A 68 -3.30 20.07 7.07
C LEU A 68 -3.68 20.91 8.27
N ASP A 69 -2.76 21.13 9.20
CA ASP A 69 -3.02 21.99 10.38
C ASP A 69 -3.36 23.41 9.93
N LYS A 70 -2.62 23.96 8.98
CA LYS A 70 -2.91 25.26 8.40
C LYS A 70 -4.29 25.30 7.72
N ALA A 71 -4.58 24.32 6.84
CA ALA A 71 -5.87 24.25 6.15
C ALA A 71 -7.05 24.02 7.11
N ASN A 72 -6.84 23.34 8.24
CA ASN A 72 -7.86 23.12 9.24
C ASN A 72 -8.31 24.41 9.91
N LEU A 73 -7.35 25.27 10.27
CA LEU A 73 -7.62 26.58 10.86
C LEU A 73 -8.27 27.53 9.83
N GLU A 74 -7.75 27.60 8.60
CA GLU A 74 -8.33 28.41 7.52
C GLU A 74 -9.78 28.03 7.24
N LEU A 75 -10.10 26.74 7.20
CA LEU A 75 -11.47 26.26 7.00
C LEU A 75 -12.34 26.46 8.23
N GLY A 76 -11.78 26.44 9.42
CA GLY A 76 -12.47 26.77 10.67
C GLY A 76 -12.92 28.23 10.69
N GLU A 77 -12.05 29.14 10.25
CA GLU A 77 -12.38 30.57 10.09
C GLU A 77 -13.43 30.80 8.98
N GLU A 78 -13.26 30.14 7.81
CA GLU A 78 -14.14 30.32 6.65
C GLU A 78 -15.56 29.72 6.87
N ARG A 79 -15.65 28.54 7.52
CA ARG A 79 -16.86 27.70 7.56
C ARG A 79 -17.38 27.38 8.95
N GLY A 80 -16.70 27.87 9.97
CA GLY A 80 -16.98 27.58 11.38
C GLY A 80 -16.28 26.29 11.86
N GLU A 81 -16.09 26.22 13.16
CA GLU A 81 -15.47 25.09 13.87
C GLU A 81 -16.37 23.85 13.89
N ALA A 82 -15.76 22.68 14.04
CA ALA A 82 -16.50 21.50 14.43
C ALA A 82 -17.05 21.66 15.85
N PRO A 83 -18.32 21.27 16.14
CA PRO A 83 -18.89 21.40 17.48
C PRO A 83 -18.07 20.74 18.58
N ASP A 84 -17.40 19.61 18.32
CA ASP A 84 -16.56 18.92 19.30
C ASP A 84 -15.14 19.51 19.39
N ALA A 85 -14.79 20.47 18.52
CA ALA A 85 -13.56 21.24 18.57
C ALA A 85 -13.82 22.74 18.88
N ALA A 86 -14.95 23.05 19.45
CA ALA A 86 -15.35 24.45 19.77
C ALA A 86 -14.30 25.18 20.60
N GLY A 87 -13.93 26.38 20.18
CA GLY A 87 -12.91 27.23 20.83
C GLY A 87 -11.47 26.90 20.36
N SER A 88 -11.28 25.96 19.44
CA SER A 88 -9.95 25.59 18.92
C SER A 88 -9.59 26.27 17.61
N GLY A 89 -10.55 26.87 16.91
CA GLY A 89 -10.40 27.37 15.53
C GLY A 89 -10.46 26.29 14.46
N MET A 90 -10.62 25.01 14.82
CA MET A 90 -10.49 23.88 13.89
C MET A 90 -11.81 23.48 13.23
N ARG A 91 -11.76 23.26 11.91
CA ARG A 91 -12.88 22.71 11.14
C ARG A 91 -13.10 21.22 11.36
N PHE A 92 -12.04 20.46 11.67
CA PHE A 92 -12.04 19.01 11.81
C PHE A 92 -11.40 18.61 13.13
N CYS A 93 -12.02 17.68 13.86
CA CYS A 93 -11.39 17.09 15.05
C CYS A 93 -10.21 16.18 14.68
N HIS A 94 -10.32 15.46 13.57
CA HIS A 94 -9.28 14.57 13.06
C HIS A 94 -9.16 14.75 11.54
N MET A 95 -7.91 14.70 11.03
CA MET A 95 -7.63 14.95 9.62
C MET A 95 -6.94 13.79 8.91
N THR A 96 -6.17 12.99 9.64
CA THR A 96 -5.30 11.98 9.04
C THR A 96 -5.65 10.56 9.49
N ALA A 97 -5.69 9.65 8.51
CA ALA A 97 -5.81 8.21 8.71
C ALA A 97 -5.15 7.49 7.53
N ILE A 98 -4.54 6.33 7.78
CA ILE A 98 -3.91 5.53 6.74
C ILE A 98 -4.81 4.35 6.39
N ALA A 99 -5.40 4.40 5.19
CA ALA A 99 -6.19 3.31 4.61
C ALA A 99 -5.30 2.36 3.80
N PRO A 100 -5.71 1.10 3.54
CA PRO A 100 -4.91 0.13 2.78
C PRO A 100 -4.67 0.50 1.32
N ASN A 101 -5.60 1.17 0.66
CA ASN A 101 -5.53 1.70 -0.72
C ASN A 101 -5.13 0.67 -1.79
N ALA A 102 -5.49 -0.61 -1.64
CA ALA A 102 -5.11 -1.67 -2.57
C ALA A 102 -5.62 -1.41 -3.99
N SER A 103 -6.92 -1.13 -4.16
CA SER A 103 -7.52 -0.85 -5.47
C SER A 103 -7.16 0.56 -5.97
N SER A 104 -7.11 1.55 -5.08
CA SER A 104 -6.77 2.93 -5.45
C SER A 104 -5.35 3.03 -6.02
N SER A 105 -4.40 2.25 -5.51
CA SER A 105 -3.03 2.24 -6.01
C SER A 105 -2.92 1.77 -7.47
N ILE A 106 -3.78 0.84 -7.88
CA ILE A 106 -3.86 0.36 -9.26
C ILE A 106 -4.35 1.49 -10.19
N ILE A 107 -5.45 2.14 -9.82
CA ILE A 107 -6.04 3.26 -10.57
C ILE A 107 -5.06 4.42 -10.68
N MET A 108 -4.27 4.67 -9.65
CA MET A 108 -3.26 5.73 -9.60
C MET A 108 -1.93 5.34 -10.27
N GLY A 109 -2.00 4.60 -11.37
CA GLY A 109 -0.84 4.23 -12.18
C GLY A 109 -0.03 3.06 -11.64
N ASN A 110 -0.70 2.12 -10.99
CA ASN A 110 -0.11 0.91 -10.42
C ASN A 110 1.09 1.21 -9.51
N THR A 111 0.88 2.14 -8.57
CA THR A 111 1.85 2.49 -7.53
C THR A 111 1.79 1.51 -6.36
N SER A 112 2.72 1.59 -5.41
CA SER A 112 2.65 0.74 -4.21
C SER A 112 1.43 1.10 -3.34
N PRO A 113 0.78 0.11 -2.72
CA PRO A 113 -0.43 0.36 -1.92
C PRO A 113 -0.06 1.11 -0.64
N SER A 114 -0.75 2.22 -0.38
CA SER A 114 -0.62 2.96 0.88
C SER A 114 0.85 3.24 1.27
N ILE A 115 1.17 2.92 2.50
CA ILE A 115 2.50 3.00 3.12
C ILE A 115 3.23 1.65 3.12
N GLU A 116 2.74 0.68 2.36
CA GLU A 116 3.25 -0.69 2.36
C GLU A 116 4.25 -0.93 1.23
N PRO A 117 5.17 -1.89 1.41
CA PRO A 117 6.03 -2.32 0.32
C PRO A 117 5.26 -3.12 -0.73
N TYR A 118 5.78 -3.15 -1.96
CA TYR A 118 5.29 -4.05 -2.98
C TYR A 118 5.45 -5.51 -2.55
N ARG A 119 4.43 -6.32 -2.81
CA ARG A 119 4.48 -7.77 -2.53
C ARG A 119 5.35 -8.52 -3.51
N ALA A 120 5.43 -8.04 -4.74
CA ALA A 120 6.18 -8.64 -5.83
C ALA A 120 6.58 -7.55 -6.84
N ASN A 121 7.72 -7.69 -7.51
CA ASN A 121 8.14 -6.82 -8.59
C ASN A 121 7.49 -7.17 -9.93
N ALA A 122 6.92 -8.38 -10.05
CA ALA A 122 6.06 -8.79 -11.17
C ALA A 122 4.93 -9.65 -10.64
N TYR A 123 3.71 -9.41 -11.14
CA TYR A 123 2.54 -10.20 -10.76
C TYR A 123 1.47 -10.17 -11.85
N ARG A 124 0.70 -11.25 -11.92
CA ARG A 124 -0.47 -11.34 -12.78
C ARG A 124 -1.66 -10.67 -12.07
N GLN A 125 -2.35 -9.82 -12.79
CA GLN A 125 -3.58 -9.19 -12.36
C GLN A 125 -4.71 -9.61 -13.28
N ASP A 126 -5.68 -10.29 -12.72
CA ASP A 126 -6.89 -10.68 -13.42
C ASP A 126 -7.93 -9.56 -13.30
N THR A 127 -8.49 -9.16 -14.42
CA THR A 127 -9.54 -8.15 -14.53
C THR A 127 -10.68 -8.70 -15.38
N LEU A 128 -11.82 -8.04 -15.40
CA LEU A 128 -12.93 -8.41 -16.30
C LEU A 128 -12.54 -8.36 -17.79
N SER A 129 -11.53 -7.58 -18.14
CA SER A 129 -11.01 -7.45 -19.51
C SER A 129 -9.89 -8.43 -19.84
N GLY A 130 -9.49 -9.31 -18.91
CA GLY A 130 -8.44 -10.30 -19.10
C GLY A 130 -7.35 -10.26 -18.04
N SER A 131 -6.33 -11.11 -18.23
CA SER A 131 -5.19 -11.25 -17.33
C SER A 131 -4.01 -10.42 -17.86
N HIS A 132 -3.50 -9.53 -17.02
CA HIS A 132 -2.42 -8.61 -17.36
C HIS A 132 -1.20 -8.88 -16.48
N LEU A 133 -0.01 -8.92 -17.10
CA LEU A 133 1.25 -8.98 -16.36
C LEU A 133 1.69 -7.56 -16.00
N ASN A 134 1.69 -7.27 -14.70
CA ASN A 134 2.22 -6.03 -14.17
C ASN A 134 3.69 -6.20 -13.80
N LYS A 135 4.53 -5.33 -14.34
CA LYS A 135 5.97 -5.25 -14.05
C LYS A 135 6.25 -3.96 -13.28
N ASN A 136 7.10 -4.02 -12.27
CA ASN A 136 7.52 -2.82 -11.54
C ASN A 136 8.25 -1.87 -12.50
N LYS A 137 7.67 -0.69 -12.70
CA LYS A 137 8.14 0.28 -13.71
C LYS A 137 9.56 0.82 -13.45
N TYR A 138 9.97 0.91 -12.19
CA TYR A 138 11.30 1.42 -11.83
C TYR A 138 12.36 0.35 -12.07
N LEU A 139 12.08 -0.89 -11.68
CA LEU A 139 12.92 -2.04 -11.98
C LEU A 139 13.02 -2.30 -13.49
N ASN A 140 11.91 -2.10 -14.21
CA ASN A 140 11.86 -2.29 -15.67
C ASN A 140 12.90 -1.41 -16.37
N ASN A 141 13.06 -0.16 -15.98
CA ASN A 141 14.04 0.75 -16.56
C ASN A 141 15.48 0.26 -16.31
N ILE A 142 15.74 -0.31 -15.15
CA ILE A 142 17.05 -0.88 -14.81
C ILE A 142 17.32 -2.11 -15.65
N ILE A 143 16.35 -3.04 -15.77
CA ILE A 143 16.50 -4.27 -16.59
C ILE A 143 16.76 -3.91 -18.04
N ILE A 144 16.02 -2.95 -18.62
CA ILE A 144 16.26 -2.49 -19.99
C ILE A 144 17.70 -2.00 -20.15
N ALA A 145 18.17 -1.14 -19.24
CA ALA A 145 19.52 -0.60 -19.29
C ALA A 145 20.60 -1.68 -19.16
N GLU A 146 20.37 -2.71 -18.33
CA GLU A 146 21.30 -3.84 -18.20
C GLU A 146 21.32 -4.74 -19.46
N CYS A 147 20.16 -4.98 -20.09
CA CYS A 147 20.09 -5.70 -21.37
C CYS A 147 20.76 -4.92 -22.54
N GLU A 148 20.70 -3.59 -22.51
CA GLU A 148 21.40 -2.75 -23.48
C GLU A 148 22.92 -2.84 -23.34
N LYS A 149 23.43 -2.89 -22.11
CA LYS A 149 24.86 -3.06 -21.81
C LYS A 149 25.37 -4.45 -22.12
N ASN A 150 24.59 -5.48 -21.82
CA ASN A 150 24.96 -6.89 -21.99
C ASN A 150 23.97 -7.62 -22.88
N LYS A 151 24.33 -7.80 -24.15
CA LYS A 151 23.51 -8.46 -25.18
C LYS A 151 23.27 -9.96 -24.94
N ASN A 152 23.94 -10.57 -23.97
CA ASN A 152 23.68 -11.96 -23.58
C ASN A 152 22.50 -12.09 -22.61
N LEU A 153 21.97 -10.96 -22.10
CA LEU A 153 20.79 -10.94 -21.24
C LEU A 153 19.53 -10.87 -22.10
N ASP A 154 18.59 -11.77 -21.85
CA ASP A 154 17.27 -11.74 -22.46
C ASP A 154 16.25 -11.10 -21.49
N TYR A 155 15.56 -10.10 -21.97
CA TYR A 155 14.58 -9.33 -21.20
C TYR A 155 13.41 -10.18 -20.69
N ASP A 156 12.88 -11.07 -21.54
CA ASP A 156 11.72 -11.88 -21.20
C ASP A 156 12.11 -13.03 -20.26
N ASP A 157 13.30 -13.58 -20.41
CA ASP A 157 13.85 -14.60 -19.51
C ASP A 157 14.06 -14.03 -18.10
N ILE A 158 14.57 -12.79 -17.98
CA ILE A 158 14.72 -12.10 -16.70
C ILE A 158 13.38 -11.94 -16.01
N TRP A 159 12.35 -11.41 -16.70
CA TRP A 159 11.02 -11.25 -16.11
C TRP A 159 10.36 -12.59 -15.76
N SER A 160 10.57 -13.61 -16.59
CA SER A 160 10.10 -14.98 -16.30
C SER A 160 10.74 -15.53 -15.03
N SER A 161 12.04 -15.29 -14.82
CA SER A 161 12.74 -15.71 -13.61
C SER A 161 12.26 -14.96 -12.36
N ILE A 162 11.96 -13.67 -12.47
CA ILE A 162 11.37 -12.86 -11.38
C ILE A 162 10.01 -13.42 -10.98
N ILE A 163 9.14 -13.75 -11.95
CA ILE A 163 7.83 -14.34 -11.71
C ILE A 163 7.96 -15.71 -11.04
N ALA A 164 8.86 -16.55 -11.54
CA ALA A 164 9.13 -17.87 -10.95
C ALA A 164 9.66 -17.80 -9.52
N SER A 165 10.27 -16.66 -9.14
CA SER A 165 10.79 -16.36 -7.80
C SER A 165 9.84 -15.51 -6.95
N ASP A 166 8.52 -15.58 -7.19
CA ASP A 166 7.48 -14.84 -6.46
C ASP A 166 7.68 -13.31 -6.49
N GLY A 167 8.26 -12.80 -7.57
CA GLY A 167 8.53 -11.37 -7.75
C GLY A 167 9.81 -10.88 -7.09
N SER A 168 10.64 -11.78 -6.54
CA SER A 168 11.95 -11.48 -5.98
C SER A 168 12.99 -11.19 -7.07
N VAL A 169 13.93 -10.29 -6.75
CA VAL A 169 15.09 -9.98 -7.60
C VAL A 169 16.41 -10.46 -6.99
N GLN A 170 16.37 -11.10 -5.82
CA GLN A 170 17.56 -11.43 -5.04
C GLN A 170 18.50 -12.42 -5.75
N HIS A 171 17.95 -13.25 -6.64
CA HIS A 171 18.68 -14.25 -7.44
C HIS A 171 19.38 -13.67 -8.69
N LEU A 172 19.09 -12.42 -9.06
CA LEU A 172 19.63 -11.80 -10.28
C LEU A 172 21.08 -11.34 -10.05
N SER A 173 22.04 -12.04 -10.64
CA SER A 173 23.47 -11.73 -10.50
C SER A 173 23.89 -10.43 -11.21
N MET A 174 23.07 -9.96 -12.16
CA MET A 174 23.32 -8.73 -12.90
C MET A 174 23.06 -7.46 -12.09
N LEU A 175 22.31 -7.55 -10.99
CA LEU A 175 22.00 -6.41 -10.10
C LEU A 175 22.99 -6.38 -8.95
N ASP A 176 23.42 -5.15 -8.59
CA ASP A 176 24.21 -4.92 -7.38
C ASP A 176 23.37 -5.10 -6.11
N ASP A 177 24.04 -5.23 -4.96
CA ASP A 177 23.38 -5.48 -3.68
C ASP A 177 22.46 -4.32 -3.27
N HIS A 178 22.83 -3.07 -3.56
CA HIS A 178 22.00 -1.92 -3.26
C HIS A 178 20.70 -1.94 -4.07
N THR A 179 20.77 -2.21 -5.36
CA THR A 179 19.58 -2.36 -6.22
C THR A 179 18.69 -3.50 -5.73
N LYS A 180 19.26 -4.64 -5.32
CA LYS A 180 18.50 -5.73 -4.71
C LYS A 180 17.79 -5.31 -3.42
N ASP A 181 18.43 -4.52 -2.57
CA ASP A 181 17.82 -3.98 -1.35
C ASP A 181 16.68 -3.00 -1.65
N VAL A 182 16.82 -2.15 -2.66
CA VAL A 182 15.76 -1.21 -3.10
C VAL A 182 14.51 -1.96 -3.60
N PHE A 183 14.69 -3.09 -4.27
CA PHE A 183 13.60 -3.87 -4.84
C PHE A 183 13.21 -5.12 -4.03
N LYS A 184 13.57 -5.18 -2.74
CA LYS A 184 13.02 -6.19 -1.82
C LYS A 184 11.52 -6.18 -1.82
N THR A 185 10.92 -7.35 -1.85
CA THR A 185 9.48 -7.53 -1.70
C THR A 185 9.06 -7.42 -0.23
N ALA A 186 7.75 -7.29 0.00
CA ALA A 186 7.21 -7.21 1.36
C ALA A 186 7.60 -8.40 2.26
N MET A 187 7.79 -9.59 1.65
CA MET A 187 8.19 -10.81 2.38
C MET A 187 9.69 -10.89 2.66
N GLU A 188 10.51 -10.05 2.00
CA GLU A 188 11.97 -10.02 2.15
C GLU A 188 12.44 -8.92 3.09
N ILE A 189 11.63 -7.88 3.25
CA ILE A 189 11.90 -6.78 4.19
C ILE A 189 11.71 -7.28 5.62
N ASP A 190 12.67 -6.95 6.50
CA ASP A 190 12.50 -7.16 7.94
C ASP A 190 11.30 -6.37 8.46
N GLN A 191 10.29 -7.07 8.99
CA GLN A 191 9.04 -6.47 9.43
C GLN A 191 9.20 -5.47 10.57
N ARG A 192 10.31 -5.49 11.28
CA ARG A 192 10.65 -4.49 12.28
C ARG A 192 10.80 -3.10 11.65
N TRP A 193 11.31 -3.01 10.42
CA TRP A 193 11.38 -1.74 9.69
C TRP A 193 10.01 -1.17 9.30
N LEU A 194 9.03 -2.05 9.01
CA LEU A 194 7.66 -1.59 8.79
C LEU A 194 7.09 -0.93 10.05
N ILE A 195 7.33 -1.56 11.20
CA ILE A 195 6.90 -1.03 12.50
C ILE A 195 7.62 0.28 12.84
N GLU A 196 8.94 0.36 12.64
CA GLU A 196 9.71 1.57 12.91
C GLU A 196 9.22 2.74 12.04
N HIS A 197 9.04 2.54 10.73
CA HIS A 197 8.50 3.58 9.87
C HIS A 197 7.08 4.00 10.25
N ALA A 198 6.24 3.06 10.65
CA ALA A 198 4.89 3.35 11.10
C ALA A 198 4.89 4.13 12.42
N ALA A 199 5.78 3.80 13.35
CA ALA A 199 5.94 4.50 14.62
C ALA A 199 6.46 5.93 14.40
N ASP A 200 7.45 6.11 13.54
CA ASP A 200 8.00 7.44 13.22
C ASP A 200 6.94 8.38 12.62
N ARG A 201 6.04 7.87 11.78
CA ARG A 201 4.98 8.69 11.19
C ARG A 201 3.74 8.84 12.08
N GLN A 202 3.58 8.00 13.11
CA GLN A 202 2.39 8.03 13.98
C GLN A 202 2.22 9.37 14.69
N GLU A 203 3.31 10.10 14.95
CA GLU A 203 3.29 11.46 15.52
C GLU A 203 2.47 12.44 14.65
N TYR A 204 2.43 12.20 13.32
CA TYR A 204 1.74 13.07 12.36
C TYR A 204 0.36 12.55 11.94
N ILE A 205 -0.12 11.46 12.56
CA ILE A 205 -1.36 10.79 12.20
C ILE A 205 -2.32 10.77 13.40
N ASP A 206 -3.46 11.44 13.24
CA ASP A 206 -4.47 11.56 14.30
C ASP A 206 -5.12 10.22 14.64
N GLN A 207 -5.50 9.47 13.61
CA GLN A 207 -6.22 8.22 13.74
C GLN A 207 -5.27 7.01 13.65
N ALA A 208 -5.73 5.90 13.12
CA ALA A 208 -4.96 4.68 13.01
C ALA A 208 -4.26 4.55 11.63
N GLN A 209 -3.32 3.62 11.57
CA GLN A 209 -2.67 3.16 10.34
C GLN A 209 -3.09 1.72 10.08
N SER A 210 -3.72 1.46 8.92
CA SER A 210 -4.00 0.10 8.45
C SER A 210 -2.72 -0.53 7.92
N LEU A 211 -1.85 -0.97 8.81
CA LEU A 211 -0.53 -1.52 8.51
C LEU A 211 -0.59 -3.04 8.47
N ASN A 212 -0.38 -3.63 7.30
CA ASN A 212 -0.18 -5.07 7.15
C ASN A 212 1.24 -5.46 7.54
N VAL A 213 1.37 -6.63 8.15
CA VAL A 213 2.66 -7.29 8.39
C VAL A 213 2.72 -8.59 7.58
N PHE A 214 3.92 -8.95 7.11
CA PHE A 214 4.12 -10.01 6.14
C PHE A 214 5.06 -11.08 6.69
N PHE A 215 4.56 -12.30 6.83
CA PHE A 215 5.35 -13.41 7.36
C PHE A 215 5.26 -14.62 6.45
N ARG A 216 6.39 -15.26 6.20
CA ARG A 216 6.40 -16.57 5.53
C ARG A 216 5.83 -17.64 6.47
N PRO A 217 5.21 -18.70 5.94
CA PRO A 217 4.66 -19.78 6.75
C PRO A 217 5.68 -20.43 7.70
N THR A 218 6.96 -20.40 7.30
CA THR A 218 8.10 -20.94 8.07
C THR A 218 8.67 -19.95 9.09
N THR A 219 8.06 -18.76 9.23
CA THR A 219 8.56 -17.74 10.15
C THR A 219 8.54 -18.23 11.60
N ASN A 220 9.64 -18.01 12.31
CA ASN A 220 9.74 -18.36 13.73
C ASN A 220 8.73 -17.54 14.54
N ILE A 221 7.95 -18.23 15.40
CA ILE A 221 6.94 -17.60 16.26
C ILE A 221 7.52 -16.51 17.18
N LYS A 222 8.78 -16.66 17.60
CA LYS A 222 9.46 -15.65 18.42
C LYS A 222 9.68 -14.35 17.66
N TYR A 223 10.00 -14.42 16.37
CA TYR A 223 10.13 -13.23 15.52
C TYR A 223 8.77 -12.57 15.28
N LEU A 224 7.73 -13.35 14.98
CA LEU A 224 6.37 -12.84 14.85
C LEU A 224 5.94 -12.11 16.12
N HIS A 225 6.16 -12.74 17.30
CA HIS A 225 5.89 -12.10 18.59
C HIS A 225 6.70 -10.81 18.78
N ALA A 226 8.00 -10.84 18.46
CA ALA A 226 8.89 -9.67 18.62
C ALA A 226 8.42 -8.47 17.78
N VAL A 227 7.93 -8.69 16.54
CA VAL A 227 7.39 -7.63 15.68
C VAL A 227 6.12 -7.03 16.29
N HIS A 228 5.18 -7.85 16.77
CA HIS A 228 3.96 -7.36 17.42
C HIS A 228 4.25 -6.64 18.73
N PHE A 229 5.18 -7.17 19.54
CA PHE A 229 5.61 -6.54 20.77
C PHE A 229 6.30 -5.20 20.51
N LEU A 230 7.12 -5.12 19.45
CA LEU A 230 7.75 -3.86 19.02
C LEU A 230 6.68 -2.83 18.64
N ALA A 231 5.65 -3.23 17.89
CA ALA A 231 4.55 -2.33 17.53
C ALA A 231 3.86 -1.72 18.76
N TRP A 232 3.55 -2.56 19.74
CA TRP A 232 3.00 -2.10 21.02
C TRP A 232 3.98 -1.18 21.77
N LYS A 233 5.24 -1.58 21.91
CA LYS A 233 6.28 -0.81 22.60
C LYS A 233 6.53 0.55 21.95
N ARG A 234 6.41 0.65 20.62
CA ARG A 234 6.60 1.88 19.85
C ARG A 234 5.33 2.75 19.82
N GLY A 235 4.26 2.35 20.50
CA GLY A 235 3.02 3.13 20.63
C GLY A 235 2.15 3.18 19.38
N LEU A 236 2.23 2.18 18.50
CA LEU A 236 1.31 2.09 17.38
C LEU A 236 -0.11 1.83 17.88
N LYS A 237 -1.08 2.58 17.35
CA LYS A 237 -2.50 2.44 17.71
C LYS A 237 -3.08 1.12 17.24
N THR A 238 -2.73 0.68 16.02
CA THR A 238 -3.24 -0.55 15.41
C THR A 238 -2.21 -1.15 14.45
N LEU A 239 -2.34 -2.45 14.23
CA LEU A 239 -1.94 -3.17 13.01
C LEU A 239 -3.22 -3.55 12.25
N TYR A 240 -3.08 -4.14 11.06
CA TYR A 240 -4.21 -4.58 10.26
C TYR A 240 -4.15 -6.09 10.02
N TYR A 241 -3.77 -6.55 8.83
CA TYR A 241 -3.67 -7.99 8.59
C TYR A 241 -2.25 -8.53 8.82
N CYS A 242 -2.20 -9.74 9.38
CA CYS A 242 -1.03 -10.59 9.29
C CYS A 242 -1.12 -11.39 7.98
N ARG A 243 -0.36 -10.99 6.98
CA ARG A 243 -0.36 -11.62 5.64
C ARG A 243 0.65 -12.76 5.59
N SER A 244 0.20 -13.93 5.16
CA SER A 244 1.06 -15.08 4.95
C SER A 244 0.75 -15.75 3.62
N GLU A 245 1.73 -16.44 3.06
CA GLU A 245 1.56 -17.29 1.89
C GLU A 245 0.99 -18.64 2.29
N LYS A 246 0.28 -19.34 1.39
CA LYS A 246 -0.16 -20.72 1.61
C LYS A 246 1.06 -21.65 1.62
N ILE A 247 1.11 -22.60 2.57
CA ILE A 247 2.17 -23.60 2.68
C ILE A 247 2.24 -24.50 1.44
N ALA A 248 1.07 -24.84 0.86
CA ALA A 248 0.95 -25.63 -0.34
C ALA A 248 0.53 -24.73 -1.51
N ARG A 249 1.48 -24.25 -2.30
CA ARG A 249 1.19 -24.02 -3.71
C ARG A 249 1.40 -25.37 -4.41
N ALA A 250 0.35 -25.85 -5.07
CA ALA A 250 0.48 -26.92 -6.04
C ALA A 250 1.66 -26.59 -6.97
N ASP A 251 2.46 -27.57 -7.30
CA ASP A 251 3.73 -27.48 -8.01
C ASP A 251 3.76 -26.33 -9.00
N LYS A 252 4.83 -25.53 -8.93
CA LYS A 252 5.16 -24.54 -9.95
C LYS A 252 5.34 -25.26 -11.28
N VAL A 253 4.22 -25.51 -11.95
CA VAL A 253 4.23 -26.12 -13.28
C VAL A 253 4.59 -25.04 -14.26
N SER A 254 5.66 -25.34 -14.96
CA SER A 254 6.21 -24.80 -16.20
C SER A 254 7.18 -23.64 -16.09
N LYS A 255 8.35 -23.98 -16.50
CA LYS A 255 9.50 -23.13 -16.82
C LYS A 255 9.34 -22.33 -18.12
N ARG A 256 8.16 -22.30 -18.72
CA ARG A 256 7.90 -21.58 -19.97
C ARG A 256 6.43 -21.18 -20.01
N ILE A 257 6.16 -19.90 -20.14
CA ILE A 257 4.82 -19.42 -20.48
C ILE A 257 4.61 -19.76 -21.95
N GLU A 258 4.03 -20.92 -22.24
CA GLU A 258 3.42 -21.16 -23.53
C GLU A 258 2.22 -20.22 -23.63
N ARG A 259 2.17 -19.45 -24.72
CA ARG A 259 1.02 -18.60 -25.04
C ARG A 259 -0.18 -19.52 -25.27
N GLU A 260 -0.98 -19.77 -24.25
CA GLU A 260 -2.31 -20.33 -24.47
C GLU A 260 -3.14 -19.27 -25.20
N ILE A 261 -3.60 -19.68 -26.36
CA ILE A 261 -4.57 -18.93 -27.16
C ILE A 261 -5.82 -18.79 -26.30
N ILE A 262 -6.19 -17.56 -25.98
CA ILE A 262 -7.39 -17.22 -25.22
C ILE A 262 -8.58 -17.75 -26.02
N GLN A 263 -9.27 -18.77 -25.50
CA GLN A 263 -10.59 -19.13 -25.98
C GLN A 263 -11.56 -18.03 -25.57
N GLU A 264 -12.36 -17.55 -26.51
CA GLU A 264 -13.44 -16.59 -26.26
C GLU A 264 -14.36 -17.13 -25.16
N ILE A 265 -14.42 -16.42 -24.05
CA ILE A 265 -15.36 -16.73 -22.95
C ILE A 265 -16.72 -16.26 -23.41
N ASP A 266 -17.67 -17.18 -23.52
CA ASP A 266 -19.07 -16.89 -23.85
C ASP A 266 -19.71 -16.08 -22.70
N LEU A 267 -19.97 -14.80 -22.94
CA LEU A 267 -20.55 -13.83 -22.01
C LEU A 267 -21.92 -14.24 -21.47
N LYS A 268 -22.57 -15.26 -22.00
CA LYS A 268 -23.88 -15.75 -21.53
C LYS A 268 -23.82 -16.57 -20.24
N GLN A 269 -22.66 -17.10 -19.85
CA GLN A 269 -22.51 -17.88 -18.62
C GLN A 269 -22.24 -17.02 -17.36
N ILE A 270 -21.98 -15.72 -17.51
CA ILE A 270 -21.63 -14.82 -16.40
C ILE A 270 -22.87 -14.22 -15.72
N VAL A 271 -24.05 -14.30 -16.33
CA VAL A 271 -25.27 -13.63 -15.83
C VAL A 271 -26.02 -14.42 -14.74
N GLU A 272 -25.69 -15.69 -14.49
CA GLU A 272 -26.44 -16.55 -13.55
C GLU A 272 -25.72 -16.92 -12.27
N GLY A 273 -24.63 -16.28 -11.90
CA GLY A 273 -23.87 -16.56 -10.68
C GLY A 273 -23.66 -15.33 -9.80
N GLU A 274 -24.60 -15.06 -8.91
CA GLU A 274 -24.42 -14.09 -7.83
C GLU A 274 -23.38 -14.60 -6.80
N THR A 275 -22.11 -14.24 -6.96
CA THR A 275 -21.14 -14.25 -5.86
C THR A 275 -20.15 -13.12 -6.03
N CYS A 276 -20.17 -12.23 -5.07
CA CYS A 276 -19.24 -11.09 -5.01
C CYS A 276 -17.83 -11.58 -4.63
N LEU A 277 -16.95 -11.70 -5.64
CA LEU A 277 -15.54 -12.09 -5.49
C LEU A 277 -14.64 -11.03 -4.82
N ALA A 278 -15.20 -9.95 -4.32
CA ALA A 278 -14.44 -8.87 -3.67
C ALA A 278 -14.29 -9.03 -2.16
N CYS A 279 -14.94 -10.03 -1.55
CA CYS A 279 -14.99 -10.23 -0.10
C CYS A 279 -14.27 -11.49 0.42
N GLU A 280 -13.56 -12.26 -0.44
CA GLU A 280 -12.67 -13.35 0.01
C GLU A 280 -11.20 -12.97 0.03
#